data_4fbbadfffc28ba9f4d0b0b4402a3431e
#
_entry.id   4fbbadfffc28ba9f4d0b0b4402a3431e
#
_cell.length_a   1.000
_cell.length_b   1.000
_cell.length_c   1.000
_cell.angle_alpha   90.00
_cell.angle_beta   90.00
_cell.angle_gamma   90.00
#
_symmetry.space_group_name_H-M   'P 1'
#
loop_
_entity.id
_entity.type
_entity.pdbx_description
1 polymer ?
#
loop_
_entity_poly.entity_id
_entity_poly.type
_entity_poly.pdbx_seq_one_letter_code
_entity_poly.pdbx_strand_id
1 'polypeptide(L)'
;MEILSKLFGSPTRVKLMRFFLFNPDKIYSSKEAASRAHALPRETEKELRIFEKVGFIKRRGIIETELTTRRNKKPLVRRRKTVGWTLDRLFPYLLPLKNLIINTTLIDHREMVRRLARAGSLKLVIAAGVFIQEEESRLDLLIVGDHLKKTVIGRVVKAMESEIGKELRYVILETSEFKYRASICDKLIRDVTDYPHQKLLDKLEQEKEE
;
A
#
# COMPACT_ATOMS: atom_id res chain seq x y z
N MET A 1 2.15 -16.13 -9.52
CA MET A 1 2.47 -14.92 -10.35
C MET A 1 1.15 -14.38 -10.84
N GLU A 2 0.90 -13.10 -10.62
CA GLU A 2 -0.36 -12.45 -10.97
C GLU A 2 -0.63 -12.45 -12.48
N ILE A 3 -1.89 -12.63 -12.89
CA ILE A 3 -2.30 -12.70 -14.30
C ILE A 3 -1.87 -11.44 -15.06
N LEU A 4 -2.06 -10.26 -14.45
CA LEU A 4 -1.67 -8.98 -15.05
C LEU A 4 -0.15 -8.90 -15.31
N SER A 5 0.68 -9.45 -14.41
CA SER A 5 2.13 -9.50 -14.63
C SER A 5 2.52 -10.33 -15.84
N LYS A 6 1.79 -11.41 -16.10
CA LYS A 6 1.96 -12.21 -17.32
C LYS A 6 1.48 -11.47 -18.56
N LEU A 7 0.30 -10.84 -18.49
CA LEU A 7 -0.29 -10.09 -19.60
C LEU A 7 0.59 -8.91 -20.04
N PHE A 8 1.11 -8.14 -19.07
CA PHE A 8 1.97 -6.98 -19.35
C PHE A 8 3.46 -7.32 -19.45
N GLY A 9 3.84 -8.59 -19.25
CA GLY A 9 5.20 -9.08 -19.41
C GLY A 9 6.21 -8.67 -18.30
N SER A 10 5.76 -7.91 -17.28
CA SER A 10 6.63 -7.47 -16.19
C SER A 10 5.85 -7.20 -14.90
N PRO A 11 6.19 -7.83 -13.77
CA PRO A 11 5.60 -7.51 -12.48
C PRO A 11 5.93 -6.07 -12.02
N THR A 12 7.14 -5.58 -12.33
CA THR A 12 7.55 -4.20 -12.05
C THR A 12 6.67 -3.20 -12.80
N ARG A 13 6.33 -3.49 -14.05
CA ARG A 13 5.42 -2.67 -14.87
C ARG A 13 4.06 -2.52 -14.20
N VAL A 14 3.43 -3.63 -13.81
CA VAL A 14 2.10 -3.61 -13.17
C VAL A 14 2.13 -2.85 -11.84
N LYS A 15 3.15 -3.07 -11.00
CA LYS A 15 3.30 -2.35 -9.74
C LYS A 15 3.45 -0.84 -9.94
N LEU A 16 4.28 -0.42 -10.90
CA LEU A 16 4.47 1.00 -11.21
C LEU A 16 3.21 1.62 -11.83
N MET A 17 2.47 0.88 -12.67
CA MET A 17 1.18 1.36 -13.19
C MET A 17 0.19 1.61 -12.05
N ARG A 18 0.02 0.67 -11.13
CA ARG A 18 -0.79 0.85 -9.92
C ARG A 18 -0.34 2.04 -9.10
N PHE A 19 0.96 2.14 -8.87
CA PHE A 19 1.54 3.22 -8.09
C PHE A 19 1.17 4.61 -8.63
N PHE A 20 1.31 4.84 -9.94
CA PHE A 20 0.93 6.12 -10.55
C PHE A 20 -0.58 6.33 -10.61
N LEU A 21 -1.37 5.29 -10.85
CA LEU A 21 -2.83 5.36 -10.87
C LEU A 21 -3.43 5.71 -9.51
N PHE A 22 -2.85 5.22 -8.41
CA PHE A 22 -3.28 5.56 -7.05
C PHE A 22 -2.75 6.91 -6.56
N ASN A 23 -1.72 7.45 -7.20
CA ASN A 23 -1.07 8.69 -6.78
C ASN A 23 -0.98 9.71 -7.94
N PRO A 24 -2.11 10.11 -8.55
CA PRO A 24 -2.12 10.85 -9.81
C PRO A 24 -1.54 12.27 -9.72
N ASP A 25 -1.60 12.88 -8.52
CA ASP A 25 -1.23 14.27 -8.29
C ASP A 25 0.19 14.48 -7.79
N LYS A 26 0.84 13.40 -7.39
CA LYS A 26 2.18 13.46 -6.82
C LYS A 26 3.26 13.29 -7.89
N ILE A 27 4.39 13.93 -7.68
CA ILE A 27 5.57 13.79 -8.51
C ILE A 27 6.58 12.94 -7.75
N TYR A 28 7.13 11.94 -8.39
CA TYR A 28 8.08 11.01 -7.78
C TYR A 28 9.36 10.92 -8.57
N SER A 29 10.50 10.88 -7.89
CA SER A 29 11.77 10.52 -8.50
C SER A 29 11.83 9.02 -8.84
N SER A 30 12.76 8.62 -9.71
CA SER A 30 13.00 7.21 -10.02
C SER A 30 13.32 6.39 -8.77
N LYS A 31 14.07 6.96 -7.84
CA LYS A 31 14.45 6.32 -6.57
C LYS A 31 13.24 6.06 -5.68
N GLU A 32 12.34 7.04 -5.54
CA GLU A 32 11.09 6.89 -4.77
C GLU A 32 10.16 5.86 -5.41
N ALA A 33 9.97 5.92 -6.73
CA ALA A 33 9.16 4.96 -7.48
C ALA A 33 9.69 3.52 -7.32
N ALA A 34 11.02 3.33 -7.42
CA ALA A 34 11.67 2.04 -7.20
C ALA A 34 11.46 1.51 -5.78
N SER A 35 11.65 2.39 -4.77
CA SER A 35 11.47 2.05 -3.36
C SER A 35 10.03 1.64 -3.06
N ARG A 36 9.04 2.40 -3.56
CA ARG A 36 7.61 2.15 -3.34
C ARG A 36 7.12 0.87 -4.03
N ALA A 37 7.59 0.63 -5.26
CA ALA A 37 7.25 -0.58 -6.01
C ALA A 37 8.03 -1.83 -5.54
N HIS A 38 8.97 -1.68 -4.60
CA HIS A 38 9.94 -2.72 -4.23
C HIS A 38 10.57 -3.35 -5.49
N ALA A 39 11.04 -2.52 -6.40
CA ALA A 39 11.61 -2.91 -7.68
C ALA A 39 13.08 -2.48 -7.79
N LEU A 40 13.82 -3.15 -8.67
CA LEU A 40 15.21 -2.78 -8.94
C LEU A 40 15.29 -1.41 -9.64
N PRO A 41 16.20 -0.52 -9.26
CA PRO A 41 16.33 0.81 -9.87
C PRO A 41 16.45 0.77 -11.40
N ARG A 42 17.25 -0.14 -11.95
CA ARG A 42 17.43 -0.30 -13.41
C ARG A 42 16.13 -0.68 -14.13
N GLU A 43 15.37 -1.62 -13.56
CA GLU A 43 14.07 -2.02 -14.11
C GLU A 43 13.06 -0.87 -14.03
N THR A 44 13.02 -0.17 -12.89
CA THR A 44 12.16 1.00 -12.71
C THR A 44 12.44 2.07 -13.76
N GLU A 45 13.70 2.43 -13.98
CA GLU A 45 14.06 3.43 -15.00
C GLU A 45 13.66 3.00 -16.41
N LYS A 46 13.83 1.70 -16.75
CA LYS A 46 13.38 1.16 -18.03
C LYS A 46 11.88 1.34 -18.22
N GLU A 47 11.09 0.97 -17.20
CA GLU A 47 9.64 1.07 -17.25
C GLU A 47 9.17 2.53 -17.28
N LEU A 48 9.78 3.43 -16.51
CA LEU A 48 9.47 4.86 -16.53
C LEU A 48 9.69 5.47 -17.92
N ARG A 49 10.76 5.10 -18.62
CA ARG A 49 11.01 5.55 -20.01
C ARG A 49 9.95 5.03 -20.98
N ILE A 50 9.49 3.79 -20.81
CA ILE A 50 8.40 3.22 -21.61
C ILE A 50 7.11 4.00 -21.35
N PHE A 51 6.75 4.23 -20.09
CA PHE A 51 5.55 4.94 -19.69
C PHE A 51 5.54 6.39 -20.21
N GLU A 52 6.67 7.05 -20.17
CA GLU A 52 6.83 8.39 -20.72
C GLU A 52 6.65 8.39 -22.25
N LYS A 53 7.29 7.42 -22.94
CA LYS A 53 7.20 7.31 -24.41
C LYS A 53 5.76 7.09 -24.89
N VAL A 54 4.96 6.32 -24.15
CA VAL A 54 3.55 6.07 -24.49
C VAL A 54 2.60 7.15 -23.95
N GLY A 55 3.10 8.15 -23.22
CA GLY A 55 2.32 9.26 -22.67
C GLY A 55 1.51 8.91 -21.42
N PHE A 56 1.78 7.79 -20.76
CA PHE A 56 1.12 7.42 -19.50
C PHE A 56 1.58 8.30 -18.33
N ILE A 57 2.85 8.67 -18.30
CA ILE A 57 3.44 9.60 -17.33
C ILE A 57 4.16 10.72 -18.06
N LYS A 58 4.35 11.84 -17.37
CA LYS A 58 5.09 13.01 -17.86
C LYS A 58 6.17 13.47 -16.88
N ARG A 59 7.25 14.01 -17.41
CA ARG A 59 8.35 14.58 -16.63
C ARG A 59 7.97 15.88 -15.96
N ARG A 60 8.49 16.07 -14.74
CA ARG A 60 8.44 17.33 -13.99
C ARG A 60 9.77 17.55 -13.27
N GLY A 61 10.19 18.81 -13.21
CA GLY A 61 11.34 19.19 -12.38
C GLY A 61 10.95 19.12 -10.90
N ILE A 62 11.80 18.51 -10.09
CA ILE A 62 11.66 18.47 -8.63
C ILE A 62 12.97 18.89 -7.96
N ILE A 63 12.87 19.35 -6.71
CA ILE A 63 14.02 19.63 -5.87
C ILE A 63 14.08 18.55 -4.80
N GLU A 64 15.02 17.62 -4.93
CA GLU A 64 15.29 16.65 -3.88
C GLU A 64 16.15 17.29 -2.78
N THR A 65 15.77 17.02 -1.54
CA THR A 65 16.52 17.43 -0.36
C THR A 65 17.20 16.21 0.24
N GLU A 66 18.50 16.10 0.08
CA GLU A 66 19.29 15.03 0.70
C GLU A 66 19.90 15.51 2.01
N LEU A 67 19.63 14.78 3.08
CA LEU A 67 20.31 14.94 4.38
C LEU A 67 21.58 14.08 4.36
N THR A 68 22.73 14.70 4.20
CA THR A 68 24.02 14.00 4.27
C THR A 68 24.55 14.08 5.70
N THR A 69 24.46 12.96 6.43
CA THR A 69 25.05 12.85 7.77
C THR A 69 26.49 12.36 7.64
N ARG A 70 27.46 13.26 7.79
CA ARG A 70 28.88 12.87 7.95
C ARG A 70 29.18 12.61 9.42
N ARG A 71 29.91 11.52 9.70
CA ARG A 71 30.35 11.17 11.05
C ARG A 71 31.00 12.40 11.71
N ASN A 72 30.45 12.83 12.85
CA ASN A 72 30.89 14.01 13.62
C ASN A 72 30.71 15.41 13.02
N LYS A 73 29.79 15.62 12.07
CA LYS A 73 29.43 16.97 11.56
C LYS A 73 27.91 17.17 11.58
N LYS A 74 27.48 18.44 11.72
CA LYS A 74 26.05 18.80 11.60
C LYS A 74 25.50 18.31 10.25
N PRO A 75 24.24 17.79 10.22
CA PRO A 75 23.63 17.33 9.00
C PRO A 75 23.59 18.47 7.96
N LEU A 76 24.15 18.21 6.78
CA LEU A 76 24.15 19.15 5.69
C LEU A 76 22.94 18.89 4.79
N VAL A 77 22.08 19.87 4.63
CA VAL A 77 20.94 19.83 3.71
C VAL A 77 21.42 20.21 2.31
N ARG A 78 21.47 19.26 1.40
CA ARG A 78 21.80 19.50 0.00
C ARG A 78 20.55 19.44 -0.85
N ARG A 79 20.24 20.56 -1.52
CA ARG A 79 19.15 20.62 -2.50
C ARG A 79 19.70 20.34 -3.89
N ARG A 80 19.10 19.38 -4.60
CA ARG A 80 19.48 19.02 -5.96
C ARG A 80 18.24 19.09 -6.86
N LYS A 81 18.37 19.82 -7.97
CA LYS A 81 17.36 19.74 -9.04
C LYS A 81 17.47 18.37 -9.71
N THR A 82 16.39 17.64 -9.78
CA THR A 82 16.30 16.34 -10.43
C THR A 82 14.99 16.24 -11.22
N VAL A 83 14.83 15.14 -11.93
CA VAL A 83 13.62 14.86 -12.71
C VAL A 83 12.74 13.91 -11.92
N GLY A 84 11.46 14.22 -11.86
CA GLY A 84 10.42 13.34 -11.36
C GLY A 84 9.39 13.05 -12.44
N TRP A 85 8.53 12.10 -12.16
CA TRP A 85 7.41 11.68 -13.03
C TRP A 85 6.11 11.78 -12.28
N THR A 86 5.06 12.14 -13.01
CA THR A 86 3.67 12.18 -12.54
C THR A 86 2.77 11.57 -13.60
N LEU A 87 1.63 11.04 -13.20
CA LEU A 87 0.62 10.52 -14.12
C LEU A 87 0.20 11.61 -15.11
N ASP A 88 0.00 11.26 -16.37
CA ASP A 88 -0.64 12.15 -17.31
C ASP A 88 -2.15 11.93 -17.30
N ARG A 89 -2.90 12.87 -16.74
CA ARG A 89 -4.36 12.81 -16.67
C ARG A 89 -5.06 12.87 -18.03
N LEU A 90 -4.35 13.30 -19.08
CA LEU A 90 -4.84 13.35 -20.46
C LEU A 90 -4.53 12.07 -21.24
N PHE A 91 -3.93 11.06 -20.61
CA PHE A 91 -3.66 9.79 -21.26
C PHE A 91 -4.97 9.13 -21.76
N PRO A 92 -5.12 8.86 -23.07
CA PRO A 92 -6.40 8.45 -23.65
C PRO A 92 -7.00 7.18 -23.06
N TYR A 93 -6.14 6.26 -22.59
CA TYR A 93 -6.54 4.97 -22.03
C TYR A 93 -6.52 4.97 -20.49
N LEU A 94 -6.53 6.15 -19.86
CA LEU A 94 -6.41 6.24 -18.39
C LEU A 94 -7.53 5.51 -17.67
N LEU A 95 -8.78 5.77 -18.05
CA LEU A 95 -9.96 5.16 -17.40
C LEU A 95 -10.06 3.65 -17.64
N PRO A 96 -9.96 3.12 -18.88
CA PRO A 96 -9.90 1.69 -19.12
C PRO A 96 -8.77 1.00 -18.36
N LEU A 97 -7.59 1.62 -18.31
CA LEU A 97 -6.42 1.07 -17.62
C LEU A 97 -6.63 1.04 -16.10
N LYS A 98 -7.21 2.11 -15.54
CA LYS A 98 -7.58 2.17 -14.12
C LYS A 98 -8.56 1.05 -13.77
N ASN A 99 -9.61 0.85 -14.57
CA ASN A 99 -10.60 -0.20 -14.36
C ASN A 99 -9.97 -1.60 -14.43
N LEU A 100 -9.10 -1.85 -15.39
CA LEU A 100 -8.43 -3.14 -15.54
C LEU A 100 -7.44 -3.43 -14.40
N ILE A 101 -6.68 -2.43 -13.95
CA ILE A 101 -5.53 -2.64 -13.05
C ILE A 101 -5.89 -2.46 -11.59
N ILE A 102 -6.85 -1.58 -11.26
CA ILE A 102 -7.23 -1.26 -9.87
C ILE A 102 -8.50 -2.00 -9.45
N ASN A 103 -9.51 -2.09 -10.32
CA ASN A 103 -10.82 -2.65 -9.93
C ASN A 103 -10.85 -4.19 -9.92
N THR A 104 -9.73 -4.86 -10.23
CA THR A 104 -9.58 -6.31 -10.00
C THR A 104 -9.17 -6.56 -8.56
N THR A 105 -9.55 -7.70 -7.99
CA THR A 105 -9.16 -8.10 -6.62
C THR A 105 -7.63 -8.01 -6.48
N LEU A 106 -7.17 -7.03 -5.72
CA LEU A 106 -5.75 -6.67 -5.64
C LEU A 106 -4.91 -7.72 -4.91
N ILE A 107 -5.49 -8.33 -3.86
CA ILE A 107 -4.82 -9.35 -3.06
C ILE A 107 -5.86 -10.41 -2.67
N ASP A 108 -5.49 -11.68 -2.74
CA ASP A 108 -6.29 -12.78 -2.20
C ASP A 108 -6.35 -12.65 -0.66
N HIS A 109 -7.56 -12.57 -0.13
CA HIS A 109 -7.83 -12.42 1.30
C HIS A 109 -7.24 -13.56 2.13
N ARG A 110 -7.29 -14.80 1.62
CA ARG A 110 -6.68 -15.98 2.30
C ARG A 110 -5.17 -15.85 2.37
N GLU A 111 -4.56 -15.39 1.30
CA GLU A 111 -3.11 -15.14 1.25
C GLU A 111 -2.72 -14.01 2.20
N MET A 112 -3.52 -12.94 2.30
CA MET A 112 -3.29 -11.84 3.24
C MET A 112 -3.28 -12.35 4.69
N VAL A 113 -4.31 -13.09 5.09
CA VAL A 113 -4.39 -13.68 6.45
C VAL A 113 -3.21 -14.62 6.70
N ARG A 114 -2.85 -15.46 5.73
CA ARG A 114 -1.71 -16.38 5.83
C ARG A 114 -0.37 -15.64 6.03
N ARG A 115 -0.18 -14.55 5.32
CA ARG A 115 1.04 -13.70 5.48
C ARG A 115 1.08 -13.05 6.85
N LEU A 116 -0.04 -12.51 7.33
CA LEU A 116 -0.16 -11.85 8.64
C LEU A 116 -0.02 -12.84 9.81
N ALA A 117 -0.52 -14.07 9.66
CA ALA A 117 -0.43 -15.12 10.69
C ALA A 117 1.00 -15.49 11.11
N ARG A 118 2.00 -15.16 10.27
CA ARG A 118 3.42 -15.33 10.61
C ARG A 118 3.90 -14.38 11.72
N ALA A 119 3.11 -13.37 12.05
CA ALA A 119 3.46 -12.39 13.08
C ALA A 119 3.14 -12.84 14.51
N GLY A 120 2.22 -13.79 14.68
CA GLY A 120 1.76 -14.26 16.00
C GLY A 120 0.34 -14.81 15.94
N SER A 121 -0.32 -14.84 17.10
CA SER A 121 -1.69 -15.36 17.24
C SER A 121 -2.72 -14.33 16.76
N LEU A 122 -3.14 -14.42 15.48
CA LEU A 122 -4.21 -13.60 14.96
C LEU A 122 -5.58 -14.03 15.50
N LYS A 123 -6.38 -13.08 15.92
CA LYS A 123 -7.75 -13.25 16.42
C LYS A 123 -8.80 -12.63 15.50
N LEU A 124 -8.53 -11.41 14.98
CA LEU A 124 -9.43 -10.70 14.07
C LEU A 124 -8.61 -10.00 12.99
N VAL A 125 -9.07 -10.07 11.75
CA VAL A 125 -8.53 -9.26 10.63
C VAL A 125 -9.72 -8.70 9.86
N ILE A 126 -9.81 -7.37 9.81
CA ILE A 126 -10.83 -6.66 9.03
C ILE A 126 -10.15 -5.89 7.91
N ALA A 127 -10.62 -6.10 6.69
CA ALA A 127 -10.26 -5.32 5.51
C ALA A 127 -11.34 -4.28 5.21
N ALA A 128 -10.91 -3.06 4.90
CA ALA A 128 -11.75 -1.94 4.53
C ALA A 128 -11.05 -1.10 3.44
N GLY A 129 -11.53 0.08 3.15
CA GLY A 129 -10.85 1.04 2.28
C GLY A 129 -10.45 0.46 0.93
N VAL A 130 -9.15 0.49 0.64
CA VAL A 130 -8.60 0.06 -0.65
C VAL A 130 -8.93 -1.40 -1.00
N PHE A 131 -9.11 -2.26 0.00
CA PHE A 131 -9.39 -3.69 -0.22
C PHE A 131 -10.83 -3.97 -0.68
N ILE A 132 -11.75 -3.05 -0.40
CA ILE A 132 -13.17 -3.12 -0.79
C ILE A 132 -13.57 -1.98 -1.73
N GLN A 133 -12.59 -1.23 -2.26
CA GLN A 133 -12.76 -0.10 -3.16
C GLN A 133 -13.55 1.07 -2.56
N GLU A 134 -13.47 1.26 -1.24
CA GLU A 134 -14.09 2.35 -0.50
C GLU A 134 -13.05 3.44 -0.20
N GLU A 135 -13.05 4.52 -1.00
CA GLU A 135 -12.02 5.57 -0.91
C GLU A 135 -12.14 6.42 0.37
N GLU A 136 -13.34 6.57 0.91
CA GLU A 136 -13.64 7.41 2.09
C GLU A 136 -13.31 6.72 3.42
N SER A 137 -13.05 5.44 3.42
CA SER A 137 -12.68 4.70 4.63
C SER A 137 -11.44 5.31 5.29
N ARG A 138 -11.49 5.46 6.62
CA ARG A 138 -10.37 6.00 7.40
C ARG A 138 -9.27 4.99 7.68
N LEU A 139 -9.60 3.72 7.58
CA LEU A 139 -8.69 2.60 7.82
C LEU A 139 -8.80 1.60 6.67
N ASP A 140 -7.68 1.03 6.26
CA ASP A 140 -7.65 -0.01 5.23
C ASP A 140 -7.55 -1.41 5.86
N LEU A 141 -6.91 -1.54 7.05
CA LEU A 141 -6.70 -2.83 7.69
C LEU A 141 -6.68 -2.72 9.22
N LEU A 142 -7.54 -3.48 9.89
CA LEU A 142 -7.49 -3.70 11.35
C LEU A 142 -6.97 -5.12 11.63
N ILE A 143 -5.95 -5.22 12.47
CA ILE A 143 -5.30 -6.47 12.83
C ILE A 143 -5.35 -6.60 14.35
N VAL A 144 -6.03 -7.63 14.85
CA VAL A 144 -6.12 -7.92 16.28
C VAL A 144 -5.56 -9.30 16.57
N GLY A 145 -4.81 -9.42 17.64
CA GLY A 145 -4.28 -10.71 18.10
C GLY A 145 -3.27 -10.56 19.22
N ASP A 146 -2.76 -11.66 19.70
CA ASP A 146 -1.90 -11.70 20.87
C ASP A 146 -0.45 -11.98 20.48
N HIS A 147 0.48 -11.31 21.19
CA HIS A 147 1.93 -11.43 20.95
C HIS A 147 2.36 -11.14 19.50
N LEU A 148 1.70 -10.20 18.83
CA LEU A 148 1.97 -9.86 17.46
C LEU A 148 3.31 -9.12 17.29
N LYS A 149 4.19 -9.65 16.47
CA LYS A 149 5.48 -9.02 16.11
C LYS A 149 5.25 -7.87 15.13
N LYS A 150 5.15 -6.63 15.61
CA LYS A 150 4.90 -5.42 14.80
C LYS A 150 5.87 -5.27 13.61
N THR A 151 7.14 -5.70 13.78
CA THR A 151 8.15 -5.67 12.70
C THR A 151 7.82 -6.65 11.56
N VAL A 152 7.20 -7.80 11.86
CA VAL A 152 6.76 -8.77 10.85
C VAL A 152 5.55 -8.22 10.11
N ILE A 153 4.55 -7.69 10.84
CA ILE A 153 3.38 -7.04 10.25
C ILE A 153 3.81 -5.90 9.33
N GLY A 154 4.69 -5.01 9.80
CA GLY A 154 5.17 -3.90 8.99
C GLY A 154 5.85 -4.34 7.68
N ARG A 155 6.60 -5.46 7.67
CA ARG A 155 7.16 -6.03 6.43
C ARG A 155 6.08 -6.59 5.50
N VAL A 156 5.09 -7.27 6.06
CA VAL A 156 3.96 -7.81 5.27
C VAL A 156 3.14 -6.67 4.67
N VAL A 157 2.82 -5.63 5.47
CA VAL A 157 2.10 -4.45 4.99
C VAL A 157 2.87 -3.74 3.88
N LYS A 158 4.17 -3.50 4.04
CA LYS A 158 5.01 -2.89 2.99
C LYS A 158 5.03 -3.71 1.70
N ALA A 159 5.05 -5.03 1.80
CA ALA A 159 4.95 -5.90 0.62
C ALA A 159 3.58 -5.72 -0.07
N MET A 160 2.48 -5.69 0.69
CA MET A 160 1.15 -5.42 0.15
C MET A 160 1.04 -4.03 -0.46
N GLU A 161 1.58 -2.99 0.19
CA GLU A 161 1.64 -1.62 -0.36
C GLU A 161 2.32 -1.57 -1.73
N SER A 162 3.41 -2.33 -1.90
CA SER A 162 4.10 -2.40 -3.19
C SER A 162 3.32 -3.15 -4.28
N GLU A 163 2.47 -4.10 -3.89
CA GLU A 163 1.60 -4.84 -4.79
C GLU A 163 0.37 -4.00 -5.20
N ILE A 164 -0.18 -3.24 -4.24
CA ILE A 164 -1.35 -2.37 -4.43
C ILE A 164 -0.97 -1.07 -5.13
N GLY A 165 0.20 -0.50 -4.81
CA GLY A 165 0.66 0.81 -5.30
C GLY A 165 0.22 1.99 -4.42
N LYS A 166 -0.34 1.73 -3.22
CA LYS A 166 -0.83 2.73 -2.26
C LYS A 166 -0.35 2.42 -0.86
N GLU A 167 -0.05 3.44 -0.07
CA GLU A 167 0.20 3.29 1.38
C GLU A 167 -1.09 2.89 2.09
N LEU A 168 -0.96 1.93 3.01
CA LEU A 168 -2.09 1.40 3.78
C LEU A 168 -2.19 2.07 5.15
N ARG A 169 -3.39 2.49 5.49
CA ARG A 169 -3.74 2.92 6.85
C ARG A 169 -4.13 1.69 7.64
N TYR A 170 -3.30 1.29 8.58
CA TYR A 170 -3.56 0.08 9.36
C TYR A 170 -3.33 0.31 10.86
N VAL A 171 -4.03 -0.48 11.66
CA VAL A 171 -3.91 -0.50 13.11
C VAL A 171 -3.71 -1.92 13.60
N ILE A 172 -2.86 -2.08 14.63
CA ILE A 172 -2.57 -3.33 15.29
C ILE A 172 -2.98 -3.16 16.75
N LEU A 173 -3.86 -4.02 17.24
CA LEU A 173 -4.33 -4.03 18.63
C LEU A 173 -4.11 -5.41 19.26
N GLU A 174 -3.79 -5.41 20.56
CA GLU A 174 -3.90 -6.62 21.40
C GLU A 174 -5.37 -6.96 21.60
N THR A 175 -5.67 -8.24 21.79
CA THR A 175 -7.06 -8.73 21.97
C THR A 175 -7.76 -8.02 23.14
N SER A 176 -7.07 -7.81 24.25
CA SER A 176 -7.58 -7.10 25.43
C SER A 176 -7.89 -5.63 25.13
N GLU A 177 -7.01 -4.96 24.39
CA GLU A 177 -7.18 -3.56 23.99
C GLU A 177 -8.37 -3.42 23.03
N PHE A 178 -8.51 -4.33 22.06
CA PHE A 178 -9.66 -4.33 21.14
C PHE A 178 -10.98 -4.50 21.90
N LYS A 179 -11.07 -5.49 22.82
CA LYS A 179 -12.27 -5.75 23.63
C LYS A 179 -12.64 -4.52 24.47
N TYR A 180 -11.66 -3.88 25.11
CA TYR A 180 -11.86 -2.67 25.89
C TYR A 180 -12.37 -1.52 25.01
N ARG A 181 -11.72 -1.23 23.90
CA ARG A 181 -12.12 -0.16 22.98
C ARG A 181 -13.53 -0.40 22.40
N ALA A 182 -13.85 -1.65 22.09
CA ALA A 182 -15.18 -2.02 21.60
C ALA A 182 -16.25 -1.79 22.69
N SER A 183 -15.97 -2.10 23.97
CA SER A 183 -16.93 -1.91 25.07
C SER A 183 -17.25 -0.44 25.36
N ILE A 184 -16.33 0.48 25.10
CA ILE A 184 -16.53 1.93 25.28
C ILE A 184 -16.96 2.64 23.98
N CYS A 185 -17.33 1.90 22.94
CA CYS A 185 -17.69 2.43 21.63
C CYS A 185 -16.63 3.42 21.06
N ASP A 186 -15.34 3.09 21.21
CA ASP A 186 -14.23 3.90 20.75
C ASP A 186 -14.40 4.25 19.26
N LYS A 187 -14.07 5.51 18.92
CA LYS A 187 -14.25 6.03 17.56
C LYS A 187 -13.51 5.24 16.51
N LEU A 188 -12.29 4.75 16.80
CA LEU A 188 -11.50 3.96 15.86
C LEU A 188 -12.22 2.66 15.48
N ILE A 189 -12.80 1.97 16.48
CA ILE A 189 -13.53 0.72 16.25
C ILE A 189 -14.79 1.02 15.46
N ARG A 190 -15.54 2.05 15.83
CA ARG A 190 -16.75 2.50 15.09
C ARG A 190 -16.41 2.88 13.64
N ASP A 191 -15.33 3.63 13.41
CA ASP A 191 -14.88 3.99 12.06
C ASP A 191 -14.56 2.76 11.16
N VAL A 192 -14.42 1.58 11.75
CA VAL A 192 -14.21 0.32 11.00
C VAL A 192 -15.49 -0.50 10.92
N THR A 193 -16.29 -0.58 12.02
CA THR A 193 -17.45 -1.48 12.12
C THR A 193 -18.72 -0.87 11.57
N ASP A 194 -18.88 0.47 11.64
CA ASP A 194 -20.10 1.19 11.20
C ASP A 194 -20.09 1.46 9.68
N TYR A 195 -18.91 1.36 9.02
CA TYR A 195 -18.75 1.57 7.58
C TYR A 195 -18.53 0.24 6.84
N PRO A 196 -18.65 0.22 5.51
CA PRO A 196 -18.40 -0.98 4.73
C PRO A 196 -17.04 -1.59 5.06
N HIS A 197 -17.04 -2.86 5.41
CA HIS A 197 -15.84 -3.63 5.73
C HIS A 197 -16.05 -5.12 5.47
N GLN A 198 -14.96 -5.89 5.42
CA GLN A 198 -14.99 -7.33 5.28
C GLN A 198 -14.16 -8.00 6.38
N LYS A 199 -14.77 -8.84 7.19
CA LYS A 199 -14.05 -9.69 8.15
C LYS A 199 -13.36 -10.82 7.38
N LEU A 200 -12.02 -10.84 7.39
CA LEU A 200 -11.21 -11.87 6.74
C LEU A 200 -10.89 -13.03 7.68
N LEU A 201 -10.80 -12.74 8.96
CA LEU A 201 -10.65 -13.68 10.06
C LEU A 201 -11.41 -13.14 11.26
N ASP A 202 -12.22 -13.96 11.91
CA ASP A 202 -12.86 -13.64 13.18
C ASP A 202 -12.91 -14.89 14.06
N LYS A 203 -12.00 -14.97 15.03
CA LYS A 203 -11.97 -16.00 16.07
C LYS A 203 -12.53 -15.52 17.41
N LEU A 204 -12.82 -14.20 17.52
CA LEU A 204 -13.35 -13.61 18.74
C LEU A 204 -14.82 -13.91 18.94
N GLU A 205 -15.58 -14.09 17.86
CA GLU A 205 -16.97 -14.53 17.93
C GLU A 205 -17.06 -16.03 18.26
N GLN A 206 -16.14 -16.85 17.74
CA GLN A 206 -16.11 -18.29 18.02
C GLN A 206 -15.81 -18.62 19.49
N GLU A 207 -15.00 -17.80 20.19
CA GLU A 207 -14.70 -17.93 21.61
C GLU A 207 -15.86 -17.51 22.55
N LYS A 208 -16.95 -16.95 22.03
CA LYS A 208 -18.15 -16.60 22.83
C LYS A 208 -19.25 -17.65 22.77
N GLU A 209 -19.17 -18.59 21.83
CA GLU A 209 -20.15 -19.64 21.61
C GLU A 209 -19.74 -20.98 22.28
N GLU A 210 -18.51 -21.08 22.82
CA GLU A 210 -18.03 -22.17 23.69
C GLU A 210 -18.11 -21.75 25.17
#